data_b92eb3692afe2adb0f5e7191f419dcad
#
_entry.id   b92eb3692afe2adb0f5e7191f419dcad
#
_cell.length_a   1.000
_cell.length_b   1.000
_cell.length_c   1.000
_cell.angle_alpha   90.00
_cell.angle_beta   90.00
_cell.angle_gamma   90.00
#
_symmetry.space_group_name_H-M   'P 1'
#
loop_
_entity.id
_entity.type
_entity.pdbx_description
1 polymer ?
#
loop_
_entity_poly.entity_id
_entity_poly.type
_entity_poly.pdbx_seq_one_letter_code
_entity_poly.pdbx_strand_id
1 'polypeptide(L)' 'MTVEMTELLNKQVVVVKKDGYQKVGVLKALTDRFLILRFFDGKEEIISFEAIDSVKQADGRGGRQ' A
#
# COMPACT_ATOMS: atom_id res chain seq x y z
N MET A 1 -16.06 0.94 -10.45
CA MET A 1 -15.99 1.73 -9.29
C MET A 1 -14.61 1.71 -8.67
N THR A 2 -14.15 2.82 -8.26
CA THR A 2 -12.80 2.90 -7.73
C THR A 2 -12.84 2.91 -6.23
N VAL A 3 -11.94 2.16 -5.63
CA VAL A 3 -11.81 2.18 -4.19
C VAL A 3 -10.99 3.40 -3.83
N GLU A 4 -11.45 4.16 -2.88
CA GLU A 4 -10.70 5.29 -2.43
C GLU A 4 -9.54 4.82 -1.58
N MET A 5 -8.37 5.36 -1.85
CA MET A 5 -7.21 4.95 -1.12
C MET A 5 -7.31 5.25 0.36
N THR A 6 -8.06 6.28 0.72
CA THR A 6 -8.20 6.61 2.13
C THR A 6 -8.87 5.49 2.91
N GLU A 7 -9.62 4.64 2.25
CA GLU A 7 -10.24 3.51 2.94
C GLU A 7 -9.22 2.46 3.32
N LEU A 8 -8.03 2.54 2.77
CA LEU A 8 -6.99 1.57 3.06
C LEU A 8 -6.08 2.02 4.19
N LEU A 9 -6.31 3.20 4.73
CA LEU A 9 -5.48 3.68 5.84
C LEU A 9 -5.56 2.72 7.02
N ASN A 10 -4.41 2.43 7.59
CA ASN A 10 -4.24 1.50 8.70
C ASN A 10 -4.54 0.05 8.34
N LYS A 11 -4.63 -0.24 7.07
CA LYS A 11 -4.84 -1.60 6.62
C LYS A 11 -3.61 -2.08 5.88
N GLN A 12 -3.45 -3.39 5.83
CA GLN A 12 -2.33 -3.97 5.11
C GLN A 12 -2.61 -3.89 3.62
N VAL A 13 -1.64 -3.41 2.88
CA VAL A 13 -1.79 -3.23 1.44
C VAL A 13 -0.58 -3.79 0.72
N VAL A 14 -0.78 -4.10 -0.55
CA VAL A 14 0.30 -4.46 -1.46
C VAL A 14 0.45 -3.33 -2.46
N VAL A 15 1.62 -2.75 -2.51
CA VAL A 15 1.94 -1.69 -3.46
C VAL A 15 2.78 -2.31 -4.56
N VAL A 16 2.28 -2.24 -5.79
CA VAL A 16 3.01 -2.73 -6.95
C VAL A 16 3.64 -1.53 -7.62
N LYS A 17 4.96 -1.52 -7.68
CA LYS A 17 5.69 -0.41 -8.25
C LYS A 17 5.85 -0.63 -9.76
N LYS A 18 6.09 0.45 -10.46
CA LYS A 18 6.19 0.39 -11.92
C LYS A 18 7.38 -0.44 -12.39
N ASP A 19 8.37 -0.61 -11.54
CA ASP A 19 9.53 -1.41 -11.89
C ASP A 19 9.30 -2.90 -11.64
N GLY A 20 8.10 -3.27 -11.19
CA GLY A 20 7.77 -4.67 -10.97
C GLY A 20 7.91 -5.13 -9.54
N TYR A 21 8.52 -4.34 -8.69
CA TYR A 21 8.66 -4.74 -7.31
C TYR A 21 7.36 -4.54 -6.56
N GLN A 22 7.12 -5.40 -5.59
CA GLN A 22 5.96 -5.31 -4.74
C GLN A 22 6.40 -5.09 -3.31
N LYS A 23 5.66 -4.26 -2.60
CA LYS A 23 5.93 -4.01 -1.19
C LYS A 23 4.65 -4.21 -0.41
N VAL A 24 4.77 -4.90 0.70
CA VAL A 24 3.61 -5.21 1.54
C VAL A 24 3.82 -4.56 2.89
N GLY A 25 2.85 -3.81 3.32
CA GLY A 25 2.93 -3.16 4.62
C GLY A 25 1.59 -2.54 4.96
N VAL A 26 1.58 -1.83 6.08
CA VAL A 26 0.37 -1.14 6.53
C VAL A 26 0.44 0.30 6.03
N LEU A 27 -0.64 0.75 5.43
CA LEU A 27 -0.70 2.12 4.93
C LEU A 27 -0.90 3.05 6.11
N LYS A 28 0.13 3.83 6.43
CA LYS A 28 0.10 4.67 7.62
C LYS A 28 -0.35 6.09 7.32
N ALA A 29 -0.03 6.58 6.16
CA ALA A 29 -0.39 7.95 5.80
C ALA A 29 -0.51 8.06 4.30
N LEU A 30 -1.24 9.09 3.87
CA LEU A 30 -1.54 9.26 2.47
C LEU A 30 -1.62 10.74 2.18
N THR A 31 -0.90 11.18 1.17
CA THR A 31 -1.00 12.55 0.70
C THR A 31 -1.39 12.52 -0.77
N ASP A 32 -1.48 13.68 -1.40
CA ASP A 32 -1.81 13.72 -2.81
C ASP A 32 -0.63 13.38 -3.71
N ARG A 33 0.55 13.14 -3.12
CA ARG A 33 1.75 12.84 -3.91
C ARG A 33 2.41 11.54 -3.56
N PHE A 34 2.23 11.07 -2.33
CA PHE A 34 2.90 9.86 -1.90
C PHE A 34 2.12 9.18 -0.80
N LEU A 35 2.54 7.96 -0.49
CA LEU A 35 2.00 7.25 0.65
C LEU A 35 3.16 6.77 1.51
N ILE A 36 2.85 6.42 2.75
CA ILE A 36 3.83 5.90 3.68
C ILE A 36 3.39 4.52 4.12
N LEU A 37 4.28 3.55 3.90
CA LEU A 37 4.04 2.18 4.33
C LEU A 37 4.88 1.86 5.54
N ARG A 38 4.33 1.10 6.46
CA ARG A 38 5.05 0.62 7.60
C ARG A 38 5.18 -0.89 7.49
N PHE A 39 6.41 -1.37 7.59
CA PHE A 39 6.72 -2.78 7.43
C PHE A 39 6.73 -3.49 8.78
N PHE A 40 6.84 -4.82 8.75
CA PHE A 40 6.81 -5.62 9.96
C PHE A 40 7.86 -5.23 10.95
N ASP A 41 9.02 -4.83 10.50
CA ASP A 41 10.13 -4.50 11.39
C ASP A 41 9.98 -3.10 11.98
N GLY A 42 8.88 -2.42 11.69
CA GLY A 42 8.65 -1.08 12.20
C GLY A 42 9.21 0.03 11.34
N LYS A 43 9.90 -0.31 10.29
CA LYS A 43 10.43 0.72 9.39
C LYS A 43 9.34 1.25 8.50
N GLU A 44 9.51 2.46 8.04
CA GLU A 44 8.54 3.10 7.18
C GLU A 44 9.22 3.55 5.91
N GLU A 45 8.47 3.54 4.83
CA GLU A 45 8.99 3.97 3.55
C GLU A 45 7.98 4.89 2.89
N ILE A 46 8.47 5.99 2.32
CA ILE A 46 7.65 6.92 1.56
C ILE A 46 7.76 6.52 0.10
N ILE A 47 6.62 6.30 -0.54
CA ILE A 47 6.59 5.88 -1.94
C ILE A 47 5.77 6.88 -2.72
N SER A 48 6.40 7.48 -3.72
CA SER A 48 5.73 8.45 -4.57
C SER A 48 4.72 7.75 -5.47
N PHE A 49 3.57 8.37 -5.66
CA PHE A 49 2.57 7.81 -6.56
C PHE A 49 3.08 7.64 -7.97
N GLU A 50 4.04 8.46 -8.37
CA GLU A 50 4.60 8.34 -9.71
C GLU A 50 5.34 7.02 -9.90
N ALA A 51 5.78 6.41 -8.82
CA ALA A 51 6.49 5.14 -8.89
C ALA A 51 5.56 3.95 -8.70
N ILE A 52 4.28 4.18 -8.51
CA ILE A 52 3.34 3.13 -8.16
C ILE A 52 2.48 2.80 -9.37
N ASP A 53 2.37 1.50 -9.64
CA ASP A 53 1.48 1.02 -10.67
C ASP A 53 0.09 0.76 -10.10
N SER A 54 0.01 0.11 -8.96
CA SER A 54 -1.28 -0.16 -8.33
C SER A 54 -1.11 -0.39 -6.85
N VAL A 55 -2.21 -0.23 -6.11
CA VAL A 55 -2.25 -0.50 -4.68
C VAL A 55 -3.51 -1.32 -4.41
N LYS A 56 -3.35 -2.42 -3.72
CA LYS A 56 -4.46 -3.28 -3.39
C LYS A 56 -4.47 -3.59 -1.91
N GLN A 57 -5.62 -3.86 -1.37
CA GLN A 57 -5.69 -4.31 0.00
C GLN A 57 -5.16 -5.73 0.08
N ALA A 58 -4.25 -5.96 0.98
CA ALA A 58 -3.73 -7.29 1.22
C ALA A 58 -4.62 -7.92 2.28
N ASP A 59 -5.53 -8.73 1.85
CA ASP A 59 -6.43 -9.34 2.78
C ASP A 59 -5.83 -10.66 3.20
N GLY A 60 -5.27 -10.65 4.35
CA GLY A 60 -4.59 -11.82 4.82
C GLY A 60 -5.47 -13.01 4.97
N ARG A 61 -6.80 -12.81 5.06
CA ARG A 61 -7.63 -13.93 5.15
C ARG A 61 -8.10 -14.33 3.91
N GLY A 62 -8.05 -13.37 3.06
CA GLY A 62 -8.65 -13.57 1.85
C GLY A 62 -8.27 -14.70 1.24
N GLY A 63 -7.33 -14.86 1.56
CA GLY A 63 -7.07 -15.98 1.00
C GLY A 63 -8.08 -16.95 1.29
N ARG A 64 -8.63 -16.93 1.74
CA ARG A 64 -9.41 -17.88 1.87
C ARG A 64 -10.30 -18.09 1.31
N GLN A 65 -10.40 -17.76 1.16
CA GLN A 65 -11.02 -17.93 0.73
C GLN A 65 -11.21 -18.27 0.48
#